data_a6f7fdadbb47be03f312ef004a55d875
#
_entry.id   a6f7fdadbb47be03f312ef004a55d875
#
_cell.length_a   1.000
_cell.length_b   1.000
_cell.length_c   1.000
_cell.angle_alpha   90.00
_cell.angle_beta   90.00
_cell.angle_gamma   90.00
#
_symmetry.space_group_name_H-M   'P 1'
#
loop_
_entity.id
_entity.type
_entity.pdbx_description
1 polymer ?
#
loop_
_entity_poly.entity_id
_entity_poly.type
_entity_poly.pdbx_seq_one_letter_code
_entity_poly.pdbx_strand_id
1 'polypeptide(L)'
;MATYSLKKSYQLKNLKEINFKDLWGDHGIFTTMWIFGKPPKILFFEKNIDNLIKSLNSYGISKKNLKKDILKIINKNISNKKSYNHLLRVALNKKIISISLRKRVKPKL
;
A
#
# COMPACT_ATOMS: atom_id res chain seq x y z
N MET A 1 -0.20 -15.41 -14.06
CA MET A 1 0.41 -14.11 -13.72
C MET A 1 -0.63 -13.18 -13.11
N ALA A 2 -0.26 -12.49 -12.05
CA ALA A 2 -1.13 -11.48 -11.47
C ALA A 2 -1.15 -10.23 -12.36
N THR A 3 -2.35 -9.73 -12.66
CA THR A 3 -2.51 -8.49 -13.40
C THR A 3 -2.69 -7.34 -12.41
N TYR A 4 -1.83 -6.36 -12.49
CA TYR A 4 -1.91 -5.17 -11.64
C TYR A 4 -2.71 -4.07 -12.33
N SER A 5 -3.69 -3.52 -11.63
CA SER A 5 -4.46 -2.37 -12.10
C SER A 5 -3.86 -1.04 -11.63
N LEU A 6 -2.91 -1.10 -10.69
CA LEU A 6 -2.25 0.09 -10.16
C LEU A 6 -0.85 -0.28 -9.68
N LYS A 7 0.13 0.55 -10.04
CA LYS A 7 1.51 0.50 -9.54
C LYS A 7 2.02 1.93 -9.45
N LYS A 8 2.22 2.42 -8.24
CA LYS A 8 2.69 3.78 -8.00
C LYS A 8 3.75 3.81 -6.92
N SER A 9 4.73 4.66 -7.09
CA SER A 9 5.77 4.91 -6.08
C SER A 9 5.93 6.40 -5.84
N TYR A 10 6.29 6.74 -4.62
CA TYR A 10 6.44 8.11 -4.17
C TYR A 10 7.68 8.25 -3.31
N GLN A 11 8.30 9.41 -3.34
CA GLN A 11 9.37 9.71 -2.40
C GLN A 11 8.77 9.87 -1.01
N LEU A 12 9.35 9.20 -0.02
CA LEU A 12 8.82 9.24 1.34
C LEU A 12 8.90 10.64 1.95
N LYS A 13 9.96 11.40 1.64
CA LYS A 13 10.21 12.71 2.24
C LYS A 13 9.19 13.79 1.84
N ASN A 14 8.63 13.73 0.64
CA ASN A 14 7.76 14.78 0.11
C ASN A 14 6.51 14.26 -0.61
N LEU A 15 6.36 12.94 -0.72
CA LEU A 15 5.26 12.26 -1.42
C LEU A 15 5.18 12.62 -2.91
N LYS A 16 6.31 12.98 -3.51
CA LYS A 16 6.36 13.24 -4.94
C LYS A 16 6.39 11.93 -5.69
N GLU A 17 5.54 11.80 -6.70
CA GLU A 17 5.48 10.58 -7.52
C GLU A 17 6.77 10.38 -8.31
N ILE A 18 7.24 9.14 -8.34
CA ILE A 18 8.42 8.70 -9.08
C ILE A 18 8.07 7.44 -9.87
N ASN A 19 9.00 6.97 -10.71
CA ASN A 19 8.82 5.71 -11.41
C ASN A 19 8.65 4.57 -10.42
N PHE A 20 7.75 3.64 -10.73
CA PHE A 20 7.41 2.54 -9.83
C PHE A 20 8.65 1.71 -9.47
N LYS A 21 8.81 1.48 -8.17
CA LYS A 21 9.83 0.59 -7.61
C LYS A 21 9.15 -0.52 -6.85
N ASP A 22 9.39 -1.77 -7.28
CA ASP A 22 8.88 -2.94 -6.58
C ASP A 22 9.84 -3.28 -5.44
N LEU A 23 9.36 -3.13 -4.21
CA LEU A 23 10.19 -3.30 -3.01
C LEU A 23 10.06 -4.73 -2.48
N TRP A 24 10.50 -5.71 -3.27
CA TRP A 24 10.48 -7.11 -2.90
C TRP A 24 11.71 -7.52 -2.07
N GLY A 25 11.51 -8.53 -1.22
CA GLY A 25 12.60 -9.12 -0.45
C GLY A 25 13.20 -8.13 0.54
N ASP A 26 14.52 -8.01 0.53
CA ASP A 26 15.26 -7.13 1.45
C ASP A 26 15.14 -5.65 1.12
N HIS A 27 14.44 -5.30 0.05
CA HIS A 27 14.34 -3.93 -0.41
C HIS A 27 13.26 -3.10 0.27
N GLY A 28 12.41 -3.73 1.07
CA GLY A 28 11.35 -3.02 1.76
C GLY A 28 10.56 -3.88 2.73
N ILE A 29 9.71 -3.21 3.50
CA ILE A 29 8.75 -3.84 4.42
C ILE A 29 7.37 -3.56 3.87
N PHE A 30 6.49 -4.56 3.87
CA PHE A 30 5.19 -4.43 3.23
C PHE A 30 4.07 -5.05 4.04
N THR A 31 2.84 -4.64 3.72
CA THR A 31 1.61 -5.29 4.16
C THR A 31 0.66 -5.40 2.97
N THR A 32 -0.18 -6.44 2.96
CA THR A 32 -1.19 -6.63 1.94
C THR A 32 -2.56 -6.67 2.60
N MET A 33 -3.51 -5.92 2.03
CA MET A 33 -4.86 -5.79 2.59
C MET A 33 -5.89 -6.00 1.51
N TRP A 34 -7.04 -6.56 1.88
CA TRP A 34 -8.17 -6.69 0.96
C TRP A 34 -8.91 -5.36 0.89
N ILE A 35 -9.11 -4.85 -0.33
CA ILE A 35 -9.95 -3.70 -0.61
C ILE A 35 -11.16 -4.17 -1.42
N PHE A 36 -12.37 -3.80 -0.97
CA PHE A 36 -13.59 -4.35 -1.55
C PHE A 36 -14.76 -3.38 -1.44
N GLY A 37 -15.72 -3.57 -2.33
CA GLY A 37 -17.00 -2.86 -2.30
C GLY A 37 -16.98 -1.52 -3.02
N LYS A 38 -18.15 -0.86 -2.97
CA LYS A 38 -18.39 0.48 -3.52
C LYS A 38 -19.30 1.25 -2.56
N PRO A 39 -18.86 2.30 -1.90
CA PRO A 39 -17.47 2.81 -1.89
C PRO A 39 -16.50 1.80 -1.29
N PRO A 40 -15.23 1.85 -1.67
CA PRO A 40 -14.26 0.86 -1.24
C PRO A 40 -13.97 0.92 0.27
N LYS A 41 -13.83 -0.26 0.85
CA LYS A 41 -13.41 -0.45 2.25
C LYS A 41 -12.16 -1.30 2.25
N ILE A 42 -11.27 -1.04 3.19
CA ILE A 42 -10.03 -1.79 3.36
C ILE A 42 -10.14 -2.57 4.67
N LEU A 43 -10.05 -3.90 4.57
CA LEU A 43 -10.20 -4.78 5.72
C LEU A 43 -9.00 -4.63 6.67
N PHE A 44 -9.29 -4.37 7.95
CA PHE A 44 -8.29 -4.24 9.01
C PHE A 44 -7.19 -3.21 8.71
N PHE A 45 -7.57 -2.09 8.07
CA PHE A 45 -6.62 -1.06 7.69
C PHE A 45 -5.77 -0.58 8.87
N GLU A 46 -6.41 -0.16 9.95
CA GLU A 46 -5.71 0.40 11.12
C GLU A 46 -4.69 -0.60 11.70
N LYS A 47 -5.13 -1.84 11.92
CA LYS A 47 -4.28 -2.89 12.47
C LYS A 47 -3.08 -3.18 11.59
N ASN A 48 -3.32 -3.33 10.28
CA ASN A 48 -2.24 -3.64 9.33
C ASN A 48 -1.24 -2.50 9.21
N ILE A 49 -1.72 -1.26 9.15
CA ILE A 49 -0.83 -0.11 9.04
C ILE A 49 -0.06 0.13 10.35
N ASP A 50 -0.69 -0.05 11.49
CA ASP A 50 0.00 0.06 12.78
C ASP A 50 1.12 -0.99 12.90
N ASN A 51 0.86 -2.22 12.46
CA ASN A 51 1.87 -3.29 12.45
C ASN A 51 3.00 -2.96 11.46
N LEU A 52 2.67 -2.42 10.30
CA LEU A 52 3.66 -2.01 9.30
C LEU A 52 4.59 -0.93 9.87
N ILE A 53 4.02 0.10 10.50
CA ILE A 53 4.80 1.19 11.12
C ILE A 53 5.69 0.65 12.23
N LYS A 54 5.18 -0.26 13.05
CA LYS A 54 5.94 -0.91 14.10
C LYS A 54 7.15 -1.66 13.55
N SER A 55 6.96 -2.40 12.46
CA SER A 55 8.04 -3.10 11.78
C SER A 55 9.07 -2.13 11.21
N LEU A 56 8.61 -1.03 10.59
CA LEU A 56 9.50 0.00 10.07
C LEU A 56 10.36 0.62 11.17
N ASN A 57 9.75 0.93 12.32
CA ASN A 57 10.47 1.49 13.45
C ASN A 57 11.56 0.53 13.97
N SER A 58 11.31 -0.78 13.93
CA SER A 58 12.30 -1.80 14.31
C SER A 58 13.53 -1.77 13.40
N TYR A 59 13.38 -1.30 12.17
CA TYR A 59 14.49 -1.16 11.22
C TYR A 59 15.04 0.26 11.16
N GLY A 60 14.67 1.09 12.14
CA GLY A 60 15.17 2.46 12.19
C GLY A 60 14.52 3.41 11.20
N ILE A 61 13.40 3.02 10.61
CA ILE A 61 12.66 3.86 9.67
C ILE A 61 11.51 4.52 10.42
N SER A 62 11.59 5.83 10.57
CA SER A 62 10.58 6.60 11.28
C SER A 62 10.26 7.86 10.50
N LYS A 63 8.97 8.17 10.41
CA LYS A 63 8.50 9.39 9.78
C LYS A 63 7.25 9.87 10.51
N LYS A 64 7.24 11.14 10.86
CA LYS A 64 6.08 11.77 11.49
C LYS A 64 4.89 11.74 10.53
N ASN A 65 3.72 11.40 11.04
CA ASN A 65 2.47 11.34 10.26
C ASN A 65 2.46 10.31 9.14
N LEU A 66 3.23 9.24 9.28
CA LEU A 66 3.33 8.21 8.23
C LEU A 66 1.97 7.58 7.89
N LYS A 67 1.15 7.30 8.90
CA LYS A 67 -0.20 6.74 8.66
C LYS A 67 -1.04 7.69 7.78
N LYS A 68 -1.00 8.98 8.06
CA LYS A 68 -1.71 10.00 7.27
C LYS A 68 -1.18 10.06 5.84
N ASP A 69 0.13 9.95 5.67
CA ASP A 69 0.77 9.94 4.35
C ASP A 69 0.32 8.74 3.53
N ILE A 70 0.29 7.56 4.13
CA ILE A 70 -0.18 6.34 3.49
C ILE A 70 -1.63 6.49 3.06
N LEU A 71 -2.48 6.97 3.95
CA LEU A 71 -3.90 7.17 3.65
C LEU A 71 -4.10 8.20 2.53
N LYS A 72 -3.31 9.26 2.52
CA LYS A 72 -3.34 10.28 1.47
C LYS A 72 -3.01 9.69 0.10
N ILE A 73 -1.99 8.84 0.03
CA ILE A 73 -1.60 8.17 -1.22
C ILE A 73 -2.70 7.22 -1.67
N ILE A 74 -3.27 6.44 -0.76
CA ILE A 74 -4.37 5.53 -1.08
C ILE A 74 -5.56 6.31 -1.63
N ASN A 75 -5.99 7.36 -0.95
CA ASN A 75 -7.14 8.17 -1.36
C ASN A 75 -6.92 8.86 -2.71
N LYS A 76 -5.69 9.20 -3.04
CA LYS A 76 -5.34 9.79 -4.32
C LYS A 76 -5.53 8.82 -5.48
N ASN A 77 -5.35 7.52 -5.24
CA ASN A 77 -5.32 6.50 -6.28
C ASN A 77 -6.58 5.61 -6.32
N ILE A 78 -7.37 5.61 -5.26
CA ILE A 78 -8.56 4.76 -5.14
C ILE A 78 -9.81 5.62 -5.30
N SER A 79 -10.69 5.24 -6.23
CA SER A 79 -11.90 5.99 -6.50
C SER A 79 -13.08 5.47 -5.69
N ASN A 80 -13.85 6.38 -5.06
CA ASN A 80 -15.11 6.04 -4.38
C ASN A 80 -16.22 5.64 -5.36
N LYS A 81 -16.02 5.88 -6.64
CA LYS A 81 -17.01 5.61 -7.69
C LYS A 81 -16.84 4.24 -8.33
N LYS A 82 -15.78 3.53 -8.00
CA LYS A 82 -15.50 2.19 -8.53
C LYS A 82 -15.76 1.12 -7.49
N SER A 83 -16.16 -0.06 -7.97
CA SER A 83 -16.24 -1.25 -7.14
C SER A 83 -14.90 -1.99 -7.16
N TYR A 84 -14.47 -2.47 -6.00
CA TYR A 84 -13.19 -3.15 -5.86
C TYR A 84 -13.39 -4.56 -5.33
N ASN A 85 -12.50 -5.44 -5.72
CA ASN A 85 -12.25 -6.74 -5.10
C ASN A 85 -10.81 -7.07 -5.41
N HIS A 86 -9.91 -6.40 -4.69
CA HIS A 86 -8.49 -6.38 -5.00
C HIS A 86 -7.66 -6.57 -3.73
N LEU A 87 -6.41 -6.90 -3.94
CA LEU A 87 -5.41 -6.89 -2.86
C LEU A 87 -4.56 -5.63 -3.03
N LEU A 88 -4.54 -4.80 -1.99
CA LEU A 88 -3.76 -3.58 -1.92
C LEU A 88 -2.48 -3.88 -1.15
N ARG A 89 -1.34 -3.68 -1.78
CA ARG A 89 -0.04 -3.84 -1.14
C ARG A 89 0.58 -2.46 -0.91
N VAL A 90 1.03 -2.24 0.31
CA VAL A 90 1.76 -1.02 0.70
C VAL A 90 3.15 -1.47 1.14
N ALA A 91 4.18 -0.96 0.49
CA ALA A 91 5.56 -1.31 0.78
C ALA A 91 6.41 -0.05 0.96
N LEU A 92 7.31 -0.07 1.91
CA LEU A 92 8.15 1.08 2.23
C LEU A 92 9.59 0.67 2.50
N ASN A 93 10.50 1.58 2.17
CA ASN A 93 11.86 1.56 2.69
C ASN A 93 12.22 2.97 3.19
N LYS A 94 13.49 3.26 3.44
CA LYS A 94 13.92 4.55 3.98
C LYS A 94 13.58 5.74 3.08
N LYS A 95 13.40 5.50 1.77
CA LYS A 95 13.30 6.58 0.78
C LYS A 95 12.00 6.58 -0.01
N ILE A 96 11.33 5.43 -0.11
CA ILE A 96 10.24 5.21 -1.08
C ILE A 96 9.06 4.55 -0.41
N ILE A 97 7.86 4.96 -0.82
CA ILE A 97 6.62 4.24 -0.54
C ILE A 97 6.00 3.83 -1.87
N SER A 98 5.68 2.54 -1.99
CA SER A 98 5.09 1.97 -3.20
C SER A 98 3.75 1.35 -2.86
N ILE A 99 2.76 1.59 -3.73
CA ILE A 99 1.47 0.91 -3.63
C ILE A 99 1.19 0.17 -4.92
N SER A 100 0.56 -0.97 -4.80
CA SER A 100 0.11 -1.74 -5.94
C SER A 100 -1.23 -2.38 -5.64
N LEU A 101 -2.01 -2.58 -6.69
CA LEU A 101 -3.34 -3.12 -6.59
C LEU A 101 -3.46 -4.23 -7.64
N ARG A 102 -3.77 -5.43 -7.18
CA ARG A 102 -4.02 -6.57 -8.08
C ARG A 102 -5.37 -7.17 -7.77
N LYS A 103 -6.01 -7.70 -8.80
CA LYS A 103 -7.31 -8.33 -8.65
C LYS A 103 -7.20 -9.55 -7.71
N ARG A 104 -8.13 -9.65 -6.77
CA ARG A 104 -8.20 -10.81 -5.89
C ARG A 104 -8.77 -11.99 -6.66
N VAL A 105 -8.03 -13.09 -6.70
CA VAL A 105 -8.45 -14.32 -7.36
C VAL A 105 -8.94 -15.29 -6.29
N LYS A 106 -10.17 -15.79 -6.47
CA LYS A 106 -10.69 -16.83 -5.56
C LYS A 106 -9.91 -18.12 -5.81
N PRO A 107 -9.46 -18.81 -4.77
CA PRO A 107 -8.84 -20.11 -4.95
C PRO A 107 -9.83 -21.09 -5.54
N LYS A 108 -9.36 -21.90 -6.47
CA LYS A 108 -10.17 -23.00 -7.00
C LYS A 108 -10.20 -24.13 -5.97
N LEU A 109 -11.39 -24.57 -5.70
CA LEU A 109 -11.61 -25.71 -4.82
C LEU A 109 -11.41 -27.03 -5.58
#